data_bdefed3f6c66b6ed7517deeaa787b1f5
#
_entry.id   bdefed3f6c66b6ed7517deeaa787b1f5
#
_cell.length_a   1.000
_cell.length_b   1.000
_cell.length_c   1.000
_cell.angle_alpha   90.00
_cell.angle_beta   90.00
_cell.angle_gamma   90.00
#
_symmetry.space_group_name_H-M   'P 1'
#
loop_
_entity.id
_entity.type
_entity.pdbx_description
1 polymer ?
#
loop_
_entity_poly.entity_id
_entity_poly.type
_entity_poly.pdbx_seq_one_letter_code
_entity_poly.pdbx_strand_id
1 'polypeptide(L)'
;MAKKQDEYSKIMEELQNGQFRPIYVLHGEEPYYIDEISNYIENHALNEEERDFNQITIYGIDTTAAFIADQARRFPMMAERQVIIVKEAQAIKKWDQLETYLDNPQATSIVVICHKNGKIDGRKKIVTKAAKLGVVYESKKKYPNELPDFVENYIRQRHPETSIEPKAVMMVVDHIGNDLSRIASEIDKVVVTLPANSRQITPATIEEKVGISKEYNTFELQEALAAHDVLKAMRIADYFAKDPKVKDSVFSMMGMLFNYFQNLMICHYMPGEKRDVNIAQHLGLRGAWFARNYETGVRHYSAMKTLQIISKIRETDIRMKGVDNRSATVGDLFRELIFFILT
;
A
#
# COMPACT_ATOMS: atom_id res chain seq x y z
N MET A 1 -23.76 6.19 7.18
CA MET A 1 -22.94 6.05 8.39
C MET A 1 -21.64 6.82 8.16
N ALA A 2 -21.28 7.78 9.00
CA ALA A 2 -20.00 8.47 8.89
C ALA A 2 -18.88 7.45 9.04
N LYS A 3 -17.98 7.35 8.03
CA LYS A 3 -16.76 6.53 8.13
C LYS A 3 -16.00 7.00 9.38
N LYS A 4 -15.74 6.12 10.32
CA LYS A 4 -14.91 6.42 11.49
C LYS A 4 -13.56 6.91 10.94
N GLN A 5 -13.22 8.16 11.27
CA GLN A 5 -11.94 8.77 10.85
C GLN A 5 -10.82 7.85 11.33
N ASP A 6 -9.88 7.51 10.46
CA ASP A 6 -8.77 6.65 10.82
C ASP A 6 -7.81 7.40 11.77
N GLU A 7 -7.00 6.65 12.50
CA GLU A 7 -6.07 7.20 13.50
C GLU A 7 -5.01 8.11 12.86
N TYR A 8 -4.53 7.75 11.67
CA TYR A 8 -3.59 8.57 10.90
C TYR A 8 -4.18 9.95 10.58
N SER A 9 -5.41 10.00 10.05
CA SER A 9 -6.07 11.27 9.70
C SER A 9 -6.25 12.19 10.90
N LYS A 10 -6.55 11.62 12.09
CA LYS A 10 -6.65 12.40 13.33
C LYS A 10 -5.30 12.99 13.75
N ILE A 11 -4.23 12.20 13.70
CA ILE A 11 -2.88 12.67 14.02
C ILE A 11 -2.49 13.81 13.09
N MET A 12 -2.72 13.65 11.79
CA MET A 12 -2.40 14.69 10.80
C MET A 12 -3.23 15.95 11.00
N GLU A 13 -4.51 15.84 11.36
CA GLU A 13 -5.36 16.98 11.69
C GLU A 13 -4.87 17.74 12.94
N GLU A 14 -4.49 17.04 14.02
CA GLU A 14 -3.88 17.65 15.20
C GLU A 14 -2.60 18.41 14.83
N LEU A 15 -1.71 17.80 14.04
CA LEU A 15 -0.46 18.40 13.60
C LEU A 15 -0.69 19.63 12.72
N GLN A 16 -1.62 19.58 11.78
CA GLN A 16 -2.00 20.71 10.92
C GLN A 16 -2.59 21.89 11.70
N ASN A 17 -3.24 21.61 12.84
CA ASN A 17 -3.71 22.63 13.77
C ASN A 17 -2.62 23.11 14.75
N GLY A 18 -1.36 22.76 14.55
CA GLY A 18 -0.23 23.16 15.39
C GLY A 18 -0.17 22.49 16.76
N GLN A 19 -0.94 21.40 16.95
CA GLN A 19 -1.01 20.65 18.21
C GLN A 19 0.05 19.54 18.22
N PHE A 20 1.22 19.85 18.76
CA PHE A 20 2.31 18.88 18.91
C PHE A 20 2.31 18.25 20.30
N ARG A 21 2.51 16.93 20.35
CA ARG A 21 2.60 16.15 21.59
C ARG A 21 4.07 15.94 21.99
N PRO A 22 4.38 15.76 23.28
CA PRO A 22 5.77 15.57 23.74
C PRO A 22 6.47 14.32 23.20
N ILE A 23 5.71 13.28 22.85
CA ILE A 23 6.25 12.01 22.36
C ILE A 23 5.37 11.42 21.27
N TYR A 24 5.99 10.94 20.20
CA TYR A 24 5.38 10.13 19.16
C TYR A 24 6.16 8.80 19.06
N VAL A 25 5.49 7.69 19.26
CA VAL A 25 6.02 6.35 18.99
C VAL A 25 5.28 5.82 17.78
N LEU A 26 5.91 5.94 16.62
CA LEU A 26 5.39 5.53 15.34
C LEU A 26 6.02 4.18 14.98
N HIS A 27 5.22 3.13 14.87
CA HIS A 27 5.76 1.80 14.59
C HIS A 27 4.85 0.98 13.69
N GLY A 28 5.37 -0.04 13.03
CA GLY A 28 4.57 -0.95 12.22
C GLY A 28 5.27 -1.45 10.97
N GLU A 29 4.52 -2.23 10.19
CA GLU A 29 5.00 -2.87 8.96
C GLU A 29 4.93 -1.95 7.74
N GLU A 30 4.12 -0.86 7.79
CA GLU A 30 3.96 0.08 6.70
C GLU A 30 4.76 1.37 7.00
N PRO A 31 5.88 1.60 6.30
CA PRO A 31 6.74 2.77 6.56
C PRO A 31 6.12 4.09 6.14
N TYR A 32 5.27 4.09 5.11
CA TYR A 32 4.72 5.30 4.47
C TYR A 32 4.11 6.27 5.48
N TYR A 33 3.18 5.80 6.32
CA TYR A 33 2.51 6.68 7.29
C TYR A 33 3.41 7.13 8.43
N ILE A 34 4.42 6.32 8.79
CA ILE A 34 5.44 6.70 9.77
C ILE A 34 6.25 7.88 9.22
N ASP A 35 6.65 7.79 7.95
CA ASP A 35 7.41 8.86 7.27
C ASP A 35 6.56 10.11 7.08
N GLU A 36 5.30 10.01 6.68
CA GLU A 36 4.41 11.15 6.54
C GLU A 36 4.25 11.94 7.83
N ILE A 37 4.00 11.26 8.96
CA ILE A 37 3.87 11.93 10.27
C ILE A 37 5.20 12.55 10.70
N SER A 38 6.30 11.79 10.61
CA SER A 38 7.61 12.28 11.04
C SER A 38 8.12 13.44 10.20
N ASN A 39 7.95 13.36 8.87
CA ASN A 39 8.34 14.43 7.95
C ASN A 39 7.47 15.69 8.14
N TYR A 40 6.18 15.53 8.47
CA TYR A 40 5.36 16.69 8.80
C TYR A 40 5.87 17.40 10.04
N ILE A 41 6.19 16.66 11.11
CA ILE A 41 6.75 17.23 12.34
C ILE A 41 8.12 17.88 12.04
N GLU A 42 8.99 17.20 11.29
CA GLU A 42 10.31 17.68 10.87
C GLU A 42 10.24 19.05 10.16
N ASN A 43 9.19 19.26 9.35
CA ASN A 43 9.09 20.46 8.52
C ASN A 43 8.18 21.57 9.10
N HIS A 44 7.38 21.30 10.15
CA HIS A 44 6.38 22.26 10.61
C HIS A 44 6.41 22.53 12.13
N ALA A 45 7.16 21.75 12.90
CA ALA A 45 7.22 21.96 14.35
C ALA A 45 8.07 23.18 14.75
N LEU A 46 9.01 23.59 13.90
CA LEU A 46 9.90 24.72 14.08
C LEU A 46 9.95 25.57 12.81
N ASN A 47 10.21 26.86 12.96
CA ASN A 47 10.54 27.75 11.86
C ASN A 47 11.92 27.39 11.28
N GLU A 48 12.21 27.81 10.06
CA GLU A 48 13.44 27.47 9.36
C GLU A 48 14.70 27.91 10.13
N GLU A 49 14.67 29.11 10.68
CA GLU A 49 15.77 29.69 11.46
C GLU A 49 16.01 28.99 12.81
N GLU A 50 14.97 28.37 13.38
CA GLU A 50 15.04 27.67 14.67
C GLU A 50 15.59 26.24 14.52
N ARG A 51 15.47 25.63 13.33
CA ARG A 51 15.82 24.21 13.10
C ARG A 51 17.29 23.92 13.33
N ASP A 52 18.18 24.77 12.89
CA ASP A 52 19.62 24.55 12.99
C ASP A 52 20.11 24.32 14.43
N PHE A 53 19.43 24.92 15.42
CA PHE A 53 19.78 24.82 16.83
C PHE A 53 18.87 23.91 17.65
N ASN A 54 17.65 23.68 17.19
CA ASN A 54 16.61 23.04 18.00
C ASN A 54 16.05 21.75 17.36
N GLN A 55 16.58 21.30 16.21
CA GLN A 55 16.16 20.07 15.57
C GLN A 55 17.33 19.10 15.40
N ILE A 56 17.13 17.87 15.81
CA ILE A 56 18.10 16.79 15.63
C ILE A 56 17.38 15.61 14.96
N THR A 57 17.89 15.19 13.80
CA THR A 57 17.47 13.96 13.13
C THR A 57 18.62 12.96 13.19
N ILE A 58 18.40 11.82 13.84
CA ILE A 58 19.39 10.78 14.08
C ILE A 58 18.87 9.41 13.68
N TYR A 59 19.76 8.48 13.36
CA TYR A 59 19.39 7.10 13.03
C TYR A 59 19.59 6.18 14.25
N GLY A 60 18.70 5.22 14.44
CA GLY A 60 18.73 4.30 15.57
C GLY A 60 20.01 3.48 15.68
N ILE A 61 20.73 3.25 14.56
CA ILE A 61 22.02 2.56 14.53
C ILE A 61 23.16 3.42 15.14
N ASP A 62 23.06 4.74 15.02
CA ASP A 62 24.10 5.70 15.41
C ASP A 62 23.84 6.34 16.79
N THR A 63 22.79 5.86 17.50
CA THR A 63 22.37 6.47 18.76
C THR A 63 22.00 5.45 19.84
N THR A 64 21.77 5.96 21.04
CA THR A 64 21.29 5.19 22.18
C THR A 64 20.11 5.88 22.85
N ALA A 65 19.29 5.11 23.59
CA ALA A 65 18.20 5.69 24.39
C ALA A 65 18.69 6.72 25.43
N ALA A 66 19.92 6.57 25.94
CA ALA A 66 20.55 7.54 26.83
C ALA A 66 20.79 8.87 26.11
N PHE A 67 21.40 8.84 24.93
CA PHE A 67 21.67 10.04 24.16
C PHE A 67 20.37 10.77 23.80
N ILE A 68 19.35 10.04 23.34
CA ILE A 68 18.04 10.62 23.02
C ILE A 68 17.43 11.30 24.25
N ALA A 69 17.45 10.62 25.41
CA ALA A 69 16.94 11.18 26.66
C ALA A 69 17.71 12.43 27.12
N ASP A 70 19.03 12.45 26.96
CA ASP A 70 19.87 13.60 27.30
C ASP A 70 19.63 14.79 26.37
N GLN A 71 19.47 14.55 25.08
CA GLN A 71 19.05 15.61 24.14
C GLN A 71 17.66 16.15 24.50
N ALA A 72 16.72 15.26 24.80
CA ALA A 72 15.35 15.65 25.13
C ALA A 72 15.20 16.42 26.46
N ARG A 73 16.19 16.36 27.36
CA ARG A 73 16.20 17.15 28.60
C ARG A 73 16.71 18.57 28.43
N ARG A 74 17.34 18.89 27.31
CA ARG A 74 17.84 20.24 27.04
C ARG A 74 16.70 21.23 26.84
N PHE A 75 16.99 22.48 27.09
CA PHE A 75 16.08 23.56 26.75
C PHE A 75 16.35 24.05 25.31
N PRO A 76 15.30 24.43 24.59
CA PRO A 76 15.46 25.00 23.27
C PRO A 76 16.22 26.31 23.32
N MET A 77 16.98 26.62 22.26
CA MET A 77 17.75 27.86 22.12
C MET A 77 16.92 28.85 21.29
N MET A 78 16.48 29.95 21.94
CA MET A 78 15.70 31.02 21.30
C MET A 78 14.46 30.55 20.53
N ALA A 79 13.87 29.44 20.94
CA ALA A 79 12.65 28.84 20.36
C ALA A 79 11.71 28.34 21.46
N GLU A 80 10.44 28.13 21.13
CA GLU A 80 9.47 27.59 22.09
C GLU A 80 9.70 26.10 22.39
N ARG A 81 10.29 25.38 21.45
CA ARG A 81 10.46 23.92 21.53
C ARG A 81 11.68 23.42 20.79
N GLN A 82 12.07 22.19 21.08
CA GLN A 82 13.06 21.44 20.33
C GLN A 82 12.46 20.14 19.80
N VAL A 83 13.01 19.57 18.74
CA VAL A 83 12.54 18.37 18.07
C VAL A 83 13.66 17.36 17.93
N ILE A 84 13.45 16.14 18.42
CA ILE A 84 14.36 15.02 18.27
C ILE A 84 13.68 13.92 17.47
N ILE A 85 14.14 13.66 16.25
CA ILE A 85 13.59 12.63 15.36
C ILE A 85 14.58 11.48 15.29
N VAL A 86 14.11 10.30 15.66
CA VAL A 86 14.89 9.06 15.62
C VAL A 86 14.36 8.19 14.50
N LYS A 87 15.05 8.20 13.36
CA LYS A 87 14.77 7.35 12.20
C LYS A 87 15.36 5.96 12.41
N GLU A 88 14.72 4.91 11.86
CA GLU A 88 15.16 3.50 11.96
C GLU A 88 15.38 3.04 13.41
N ALA A 89 14.47 3.41 14.30
CA ALA A 89 14.58 3.16 15.74
C ALA A 89 14.54 1.66 16.13
N GLN A 90 14.22 0.75 15.20
CA GLN A 90 14.32 -0.70 15.40
C GLN A 90 15.74 -1.18 15.69
N ALA A 91 16.75 -0.39 15.35
CA ALA A 91 18.15 -0.68 15.67
C ALA A 91 18.47 -0.49 17.16
N ILE A 92 17.67 0.24 17.92
CA ILE A 92 17.88 0.50 19.36
C ILE A 92 17.49 -0.74 20.17
N LYS A 93 18.46 -1.31 20.84
CA LYS A 93 18.27 -2.57 21.59
C LYS A 93 17.64 -2.38 22.97
N LYS A 94 17.93 -1.27 23.66
CA LYS A 94 17.49 -0.99 25.05
C LYS A 94 16.88 0.39 25.14
N TRP A 95 15.74 0.51 25.82
CA TRP A 95 14.95 1.73 25.94
C TRP A 95 14.94 2.33 27.35
N ASP A 96 15.63 1.70 28.33
CA ASP A 96 15.51 1.98 29.76
C ASP A 96 15.67 3.47 30.11
N GLN A 97 16.68 4.17 29.53
CA GLN A 97 16.91 5.57 29.81
C GLN A 97 15.82 6.48 29.24
N LEU A 98 15.31 6.16 28.06
CA LEU A 98 14.20 6.90 27.46
C LEU A 98 12.89 6.64 28.20
N GLU A 99 12.68 5.39 28.67
CA GLU A 99 11.55 5.05 29.54
C GLU A 99 11.57 5.83 30.85
N THR A 100 12.77 6.05 31.43
CA THR A 100 12.95 6.88 32.64
C THR A 100 12.72 8.37 32.34
N TYR A 101 13.14 8.86 31.17
CA TYR A 101 12.85 10.23 30.74
C TYR A 101 11.34 10.49 30.64
N LEU A 102 10.56 9.52 30.15
CA LEU A 102 9.11 9.64 30.05
C LEU A 102 8.36 9.69 31.39
N ASP A 103 9.02 9.47 32.52
CA ASP A 103 8.40 9.68 33.84
C ASP A 103 8.28 11.19 34.19
N ASN A 104 9.18 12.02 33.64
CA ASN A 104 9.13 13.48 33.77
C ASN A 104 9.71 14.12 32.51
N PRO A 105 8.95 14.12 31.40
CA PRO A 105 9.43 14.64 30.12
C PRO A 105 9.51 16.16 30.14
N GLN A 106 10.50 16.71 29.44
CA GLN A 106 10.61 18.13 29.22
C GLN A 106 9.47 18.64 28.36
N ALA A 107 8.69 19.59 28.86
CA ALA A 107 7.48 20.10 28.18
C ALA A 107 7.76 20.79 26.84
N THR A 108 8.98 21.32 26.67
CA THR A 108 9.42 22.00 25.45
C THR A 108 10.06 21.07 24.43
N SER A 109 10.08 19.75 24.68
CA SER A 109 10.69 18.77 23.78
C SER A 109 9.66 17.90 23.09
N ILE A 110 9.84 17.70 21.78
CA ILE A 110 9.08 16.76 20.97
C ILE A 110 10.04 15.64 20.57
N VAL A 111 9.75 14.41 21.00
CA VAL A 111 10.54 13.23 20.65
C VAL A 111 9.74 12.35 19.71
N VAL A 112 10.27 12.06 18.52
CA VAL A 112 9.63 11.24 17.50
C VAL A 112 10.43 9.97 17.28
N ILE A 113 9.87 8.84 17.59
CA ILE A 113 10.49 7.51 17.45
C ILE A 113 9.87 6.80 16.24
N CYS A 114 10.64 6.65 15.16
CA CYS A 114 10.22 5.97 13.94
C CYS A 114 10.78 4.54 13.90
N HIS A 115 9.96 3.57 14.32
CA HIS A 115 10.31 2.15 14.32
C HIS A 115 9.62 1.46 13.13
N LYS A 116 10.36 1.19 12.07
CA LYS A 116 9.85 0.64 10.82
C LYS A 116 10.01 -0.88 10.74
N ASN A 117 9.29 -1.47 9.78
CA ASN A 117 9.38 -2.89 9.41
C ASN A 117 9.10 -3.86 10.57
N GLY A 118 8.27 -3.45 11.53
CA GLY A 118 7.85 -4.31 12.63
C GLY A 118 7.09 -3.57 13.72
N LYS A 119 6.47 -4.35 14.59
CA LYS A 119 5.70 -3.85 15.71
C LYS A 119 6.55 -3.77 16.98
N ILE A 120 6.30 -2.74 17.78
CA ILE A 120 6.74 -2.73 19.18
C ILE A 120 5.63 -3.39 20.01
N ASP A 121 5.98 -4.35 20.89
CA ASP A 121 5.01 -4.97 21.80
C ASP A 121 4.36 -3.88 22.68
N GLY A 122 3.04 -3.78 22.61
CA GLY A 122 2.25 -2.78 23.36
C GLY A 122 2.40 -2.85 24.90
N ARG A 123 2.92 -3.97 25.42
CA ARG A 123 3.22 -4.15 26.86
C ARG A 123 4.54 -3.50 27.28
N LYS A 124 5.41 -3.15 26.34
CA LYS A 124 6.69 -2.49 26.68
C LYS A 124 6.44 -1.14 27.33
N LYS A 125 7.24 -0.82 28.35
CA LYS A 125 7.12 0.42 29.11
C LYS A 125 7.20 1.67 28.22
N ILE A 126 8.05 1.66 27.18
CA ILE A 126 8.15 2.77 26.21
C ILE A 126 6.80 3.07 25.57
N VAL A 127 6.04 2.06 25.16
CA VAL A 127 4.72 2.19 24.54
C VAL A 127 3.68 2.66 25.56
N THR A 128 3.61 1.99 26.71
CA THR A 128 2.60 2.29 27.75
C THR A 128 2.77 3.68 28.38
N LYS A 129 4.02 4.18 28.51
CA LYS A 129 4.29 5.54 28.98
C LYS A 129 4.01 6.56 27.89
N ALA A 130 4.46 6.30 26.66
CA ALA A 130 4.20 7.21 25.53
C ALA A 130 2.70 7.40 25.27
N ALA A 131 1.89 6.37 25.38
CA ALA A 131 0.44 6.44 25.20
C ALA A 131 -0.28 7.36 26.22
N LYS A 132 0.33 7.62 27.38
CA LYS A 132 -0.22 8.55 28.40
C LYS A 132 0.15 10.01 28.14
N LEU A 133 1.25 10.24 27.42
CA LEU A 133 1.87 11.55 27.24
C LEU A 133 1.71 12.10 25.83
N GLY A 134 1.52 11.24 24.85
CA GLY A 134 1.50 11.62 23.48
C GLY A 134 0.83 10.59 22.58
N VAL A 135 1.45 10.30 21.46
CA VAL A 135 0.90 9.45 20.39
C VAL A 135 1.66 8.14 20.30
N VAL A 136 0.93 7.03 20.27
CA VAL A 136 1.43 5.72 19.84
C VAL A 136 0.63 5.30 18.63
N TYR A 137 1.28 5.19 17.49
CA TYR A 137 0.62 4.86 16.22
C TYR A 137 1.20 3.58 15.62
N GLU A 138 0.33 2.58 15.40
CA GLU A 138 0.68 1.35 14.69
C GLU A 138 0.30 1.46 13.22
N SER A 139 1.31 1.60 12.36
CA SER A 139 1.17 1.63 10.91
C SER A 139 1.08 0.21 10.36
N LYS A 140 -0.14 -0.20 10.00
CA LYS A 140 -0.42 -1.56 9.48
C LYS A 140 -0.27 -1.59 7.98
N LYS A 141 0.32 -2.69 7.48
CA LYS A 141 0.38 -2.96 6.05
C LYS A 141 -1.02 -3.03 5.46
N LYS A 142 -1.22 -2.36 4.32
CA LYS A 142 -2.50 -2.44 3.61
C LYS A 142 -2.64 -3.74 2.85
N TYR A 143 -3.86 -4.26 2.84
CA TYR A 143 -4.21 -5.38 1.98
C TYR A 143 -4.38 -4.92 0.53
N PRO A 144 -4.19 -5.81 -0.47
CA PRO A 144 -4.33 -5.46 -1.89
C PRO A 144 -5.66 -4.78 -2.26
N ASN A 145 -6.76 -5.18 -1.62
CA ASN A 145 -8.09 -4.59 -1.83
C ASN A 145 -8.25 -3.17 -1.24
N GLU A 146 -7.33 -2.71 -0.40
CA GLU A 146 -7.32 -1.36 0.17
C GLU A 146 -6.47 -0.38 -0.64
N LEU A 147 -5.62 -0.88 -1.54
CA LEU A 147 -4.69 -0.05 -2.33
C LEU A 147 -5.41 0.91 -3.30
N PRO A 148 -6.49 0.51 -3.98
CA PRO A 148 -7.25 1.46 -4.80
C PRO A 148 -7.81 2.62 -3.99
N ASP A 149 -8.32 2.37 -2.77
CA ASP A 149 -8.78 3.44 -1.86
C ASP A 149 -7.62 4.36 -1.45
N PHE A 150 -6.44 3.80 -1.22
CA PHE A 150 -5.25 4.59 -0.93
C PHE A 150 -4.92 5.55 -2.09
N VAL A 151 -4.86 5.04 -3.32
CA VAL A 151 -4.55 5.85 -4.52
C VAL A 151 -5.53 7.01 -4.68
N GLU A 152 -6.84 6.75 -4.61
CA GLU A 152 -7.87 7.79 -4.76
C GLU A 152 -7.85 8.81 -3.62
N ASN A 153 -7.64 8.35 -2.37
CA ASN A 153 -7.55 9.24 -1.22
C ASN A 153 -6.27 10.10 -1.28
N TYR A 154 -5.15 9.51 -1.72
CA TYR A 154 -3.90 10.23 -1.91
C TYR A 154 -4.07 11.39 -2.90
N ILE A 155 -4.63 11.11 -4.08
CA ILE A 155 -4.89 12.13 -5.09
C ILE A 155 -5.85 13.20 -4.54
N ARG A 156 -6.93 12.81 -3.89
CA ARG A 156 -7.90 13.77 -3.33
C ARG A 156 -7.29 14.70 -2.29
N GLN A 157 -6.35 14.20 -1.48
CA GLN A 157 -5.73 14.98 -0.41
C GLN A 157 -4.57 15.86 -0.90
N ARG A 158 -3.72 15.32 -1.79
CA ARG A 158 -2.51 16.01 -2.25
C ARG A 158 -2.72 16.81 -3.55
N HIS A 159 -3.65 16.37 -4.37
CA HIS A 159 -3.91 16.93 -5.71
C HIS A 159 -5.42 17.09 -5.94
N PRO A 160 -6.12 17.94 -5.15
CA PRO A 160 -7.59 18.01 -5.14
C PRO A 160 -8.21 18.40 -6.48
N GLU A 161 -7.44 19.05 -7.35
CA GLU A 161 -7.86 19.38 -8.73
C GLU A 161 -7.68 18.24 -9.74
N THR A 162 -7.08 17.12 -9.30
CA THR A 162 -6.77 15.98 -10.18
C THR A 162 -7.73 14.82 -9.92
N SER A 163 -8.19 14.19 -10.99
CA SER A 163 -8.98 12.95 -10.95
C SER A 163 -8.21 11.80 -11.60
N ILE A 164 -8.59 10.56 -11.27
CA ILE A 164 -8.01 9.35 -11.86
C ILE A 164 -9.12 8.40 -12.30
N GLU A 165 -8.95 7.80 -13.48
CA GLU A 165 -9.88 6.78 -13.96
C GLU A 165 -9.71 5.46 -13.19
N PRO A 166 -10.81 4.70 -12.91
CA PRO A 166 -10.73 3.44 -12.19
C PRO A 166 -9.75 2.44 -12.80
N LYS A 167 -9.67 2.38 -14.12
CA LYS A 167 -8.72 1.52 -14.85
C LYS A 167 -7.27 1.94 -14.60
N ALA A 168 -6.98 3.24 -14.58
CA ALA A 168 -5.65 3.77 -14.28
C ALA A 168 -5.25 3.46 -12.83
N VAL A 169 -6.18 3.53 -11.86
CA VAL A 169 -5.95 3.10 -10.47
C VAL A 169 -5.50 1.64 -10.43
N MET A 170 -6.23 0.75 -11.10
CA MET A 170 -5.88 -0.68 -11.12
C MET A 170 -4.53 -0.95 -11.78
N MET A 171 -4.20 -0.26 -12.88
CA MET A 171 -2.90 -0.39 -13.52
C MET A 171 -1.74 -0.05 -12.55
N VAL A 172 -1.86 1.06 -11.81
CA VAL A 172 -0.86 1.47 -10.81
C VAL A 172 -0.73 0.44 -9.69
N VAL A 173 -1.85 0.02 -9.11
CA VAL A 173 -1.89 -0.94 -7.99
C VAL A 173 -1.33 -2.30 -8.39
N ASP A 174 -1.74 -2.84 -9.54
CA ASP A 174 -1.30 -4.15 -10.02
C ASP A 174 0.21 -4.16 -10.34
N HIS A 175 0.74 -3.07 -10.86
CA HIS A 175 2.14 -2.99 -11.25
C HIS A 175 3.08 -2.75 -10.07
N ILE A 176 2.70 -1.85 -9.14
CA ILE A 176 3.56 -1.45 -8.02
C ILE A 176 3.36 -2.38 -6.81
N GLY A 177 2.15 -2.90 -6.63
CA GLY A 177 1.80 -3.72 -5.47
C GLY A 177 1.68 -2.89 -4.19
N ASN A 178 2.12 -3.45 -3.05
CA ASN A 178 1.86 -2.90 -1.72
C ASN A 178 2.86 -1.81 -1.26
N ASP A 179 3.69 -1.29 -2.14
CA ASP A 179 4.64 -0.21 -1.81
C ASP A 179 3.94 1.15 -1.92
N LEU A 180 3.38 1.64 -0.80
CA LEU A 180 2.65 2.91 -0.77
C LEU A 180 3.53 4.11 -1.10
N SER A 181 4.78 4.11 -0.68
CA SER A 181 5.73 5.20 -0.97
C SER A 181 6.01 5.30 -2.46
N ARG A 182 6.19 4.16 -3.12
CA ARG A 182 6.38 4.09 -4.56
C ARG A 182 5.11 4.50 -5.31
N ILE A 183 3.92 4.05 -4.87
CA ILE A 183 2.64 4.47 -5.45
C ILE A 183 2.51 6.00 -5.38
N ALA A 184 2.73 6.60 -4.21
CA ALA A 184 2.66 8.04 -4.02
C ALA A 184 3.63 8.79 -4.96
N SER A 185 4.89 8.36 -4.99
CA SER A 185 5.93 8.97 -5.84
C SER A 185 5.61 8.88 -7.34
N GLU A 186 5.07 7.72 -7.81
CA GLU A 186 4.69 7.58 -9.21
C GLU A 186 3.50 8.48 -9.57
N ILE A 187 2.51 8.60 -8.67
CA ILE A 187 1.37 9.51 -8.85
C ILE A 187 1.86 10.96 -8.91
N ASP A 188 2.73 11.40 -8.01
CA ASP A 188 3.26 12.77 -8.00
C ASP A 188 3.98 13.09 -9.32
N LYS A 189 4.82 12.18 -9.82
CA LYS A 189 5.48 12.33 -11.11
C LYS A 189 4.47 12.48 -12.25
N VAL A 190 3.42 11.67 -12.26
CA VAL A 190 2.37 11.75 -13.27
C VAL A 190 1.67 13.12 -13.20
N VAL A 191 1.24 13.55 -12.00
CA VAL A 191 0.50 14.81 -11.81
C VAL A 191 1.29 16.02 -12.29
N VAL A 192 2.61 16.08 -12.00
CA VAL A 192 3.49 17.17 -12.47
C VAL A 192 3.54 17.25 -14.01
N THR A 193 3.36 16.13 -14.71
CA THR A 193 3.41 16.09 -16.17
C THR A 193 2.06 16.33 -16.86
N LEU A 194 0.97 16.42 -16.09
CA LEU A 194 -0.36 16.66 -16.65
C LEU A 194 -0.47 18.08 -17.23
N PRO A 195 -1.10 18.23 -18.41
CA PRO A 195 -1.36 19.55 -18.98
C PRO A 195 -2.35 20.34 -18.12
N ALA A 196 -2.15 21.66 -18.05
CA ALA A 196 -2.97 22.56 -17.22
C ALA A 196 -4.47 22.51 -17.51
N ASN A 197 -4.85 22.16 -18.75
CA ASN A 197 -6.23 22.08 -19.23
C ASN A 197 -6.87 20.70 -19.04
N SER A 198 -6.11 19.69 -18.57
CA SER A 198 -6.64 18.34 -18.35
C SER A 198 -5.98 17.72 -17.11
N ARG A 199 -6.66 17.80 -15.99
CA ARG A 199 -6.22 17.25 -14.71
C ARG A 199 -6.79 15.84 -14.46
N GLN A 200 -6.85 15.02 -15.52
CA GLN A 200 -7.33 13.64 -15.42
C GLN A 200 -6.21 12.64 -15.73
N ILE A 201 -5.96 11.73 -14.81
CA ILE A 201 -5.04 10.59 -15.01
C ILE A 201 -5.81 9.46 -15.69
N THR A 202 -5.41 9.14 -16.92
CA THR A 202 -6.01 8.10 -17.75
C THR A 202 -5.08 6.89 -17.86
N PRO A 203 -5.55 5.72 -18.33
CA PRO A 203 -4.68 4.60 -18.68
C PRO A 203 -3.55 4.95 -19.65
N ALA A 204 -3.83 5.82 -20.63
CA ALA A 204 -2.81 6.30 -21.57
C ALA A 204 -1.73 7.14 -20.88
N THR A 205 -2.12 7.98 -19.92
CA THR A 205 -1.18 8.76 -19.11
C THR A 205 -0.26 7.84 -18.29
N ILE A 206 -0.82 6.79 -17.67
CA ILE A 206 -0.04 5.80 -16.89
C ILE A 206 0.94 5.05 -17.82
N GLU A 207 0.49 4.63 -19.00
CA GLU A 207 1.37 3.98 -19.97
C GLU A 207 2.55 4.87 -20.38
N GLU A 208 2.28 6.13 -20.71
CA GLU A 208 3.31 7.06 -21.15
C GLU A 208 4.31 7.46 -20.04
N LYS A 209 3.82 7.72 -18.82
CA LYS A 209 4.62 8.32 -17.75
C LYS A 209 5.20 7.33 -16.75
N VAL A 210 4.53 6.20 -16.54
CA VAL A 210 4.98 5.14 -15.61
C VAL A 210 5.58 3.94 -16.36
N GLY A 211 5.27 3.81 -17.64
CA GLY A 211 5.78 2.72 -18.47
C GLY A 211 5.02 1.40 -18.31
N ILE A 212 3.79 1.46 -17.81
CA ILE A 212 2.91 0.30 -17.64
C ILE A 212 2.06 0.16 -18.89
N SER A 213 2.17 -0.95 -19.61
CA SER A 213 1.37 -1.18 -20.81
C SER A 213 -0.13 -1.16 -20.52
N LYS A 214 -0.88 -0.36 -21.26
CA LYS A 214 -2.35 -0.34 -21.16
C LYS A 214 -3.01 -1.56 -21.82
N GLU A 215 -2.28 -2.27 -22.68
CA GLU A 215 -2.78 -3.43 -23.42
C GLU A 215 -2.38 -4.75 -22.79
N TYR A 216 -1.16 -4.80 -22.16
CA TYR A 216 -0.57 -5.99 -21.58
C TYR A 216 -0.36 -5.81 -20.08
N ASN A 217 -1.43 -5.98 -19.31
CA ASN A 217 -1.39 -5.90 -17.86
C ASN A 217 -2.37 -6.91 -17.25
N THR A 218 -2.32 -7.06 -15.95
CA THR A 218 -3.12 -8.03 -15.18
C THR A 218 -4.62 -7.80 -15.35
N PHE A 219 -5.05 -6.55 -15.39
CA PHE A 219 -6.46 -6.19 -15.57
C PHE A 219 -6.98 -6.58 -16.96
N GLU A 220 -6.20 -6.29 -18.02
CA GLU A 220 -6.56 -6.68 -19.39
C GLU A 220 -6.63 -8.18 -19.58
N LEU A 221 -5.74 -8.93 -18.90
CA LEU A 221 -5.82 -10.40 -18.90
C LEU A 221 -7.12 -10.88 -18.24
N GLN A 222 -7.47 -10.34 -17.08
CA GLN A 222 -8.70 -10.69 -16.40
C GLN A 222 -9.95 -10.37 -17.23
N GLU A 223 -9.98 -9.20 -17.88
CA GLU A 223 -11.06 -8.80 -18.79
C GLU A 223 -11.19 -9.76 -19.98
N ALA A 224 -10.06 -10.09 -20.62
CA ALA A 224 -10.03 -11.02 -21.75
C ALA A 224 -10.51 -12.44 -21.36
N LEU A 225 -10.09 -12.92 -20.19
CA LEU A 225 -10.56 -14.20 -19.64
C LEU A 225 -12.06 -14.14 -19.32
N ALA A 226 -12.53 -13.09 -18.66
CA ALA A 226 -13.95 -12.91 -18.34
C ALA A 226 -14.83 -12.93 -19.60
N ALA A 227 -14.38 -12.23 -20.65
CA ALA A 227 -15.06 -12.16 -21.96
C ALA A 227 -14.84 -13.42 -22.84
N HIS A 228 -14.01 -14.38 -22.39
CA HIS A 228 -13.57 -15.53 -23.18
C HIS A 228 -12.90 -15.16 -24.52
N ASP A 229 -12.17 -14.00 -24.52
CA ASP A 229 -11.40 -13.55 -25.68
C ASP A 229 -10.06 -14.29 -25.73
N VAL A 230 -10.07 -15.44 -26.43
CA VAL A 230 -8.93 -16.34 -26.55
C VAL A 230 -7.71 -15.61 -27.16
N LEU A 231 -7.94 -14.81 -28.20
CA LEU A 231 -6.84 -14.16 -28.92
C LEU A 231 -6.13 -13.11 -28.04
N LYS A 232 -6.92 -12.25 -27.38
CA LYS A 232 -6.39 -11.22 -26.49
C LYS A 232 -5.67 -11.85 -25.29
N ALA A 233 -6.29 -12.84 -24.63
CA ALA A 233 -5.71 -13.50 -23.47
C ALA A 233 -4.39 -14.20 -23.80
N MET A 234 -4.31 -14.92 -24.92
CA MET A 234 -3.09 -15.60 -25.36
C MET A 234 -1.99 -14.62 -25.77
N ARG A 235 -2.32 -13.46 -26.39
CA ARG A 235 -1.33 -12.39 -26.67
C ARG A 235 -0.73 -11.82 -25.38
N ILE A 236 -1.56 -11.59 -24.38
CA ILE A 236 -1.09 -11.10 -23.08
C ILE A 236 -0.20 -12.16 -22.41
N ALA A 237 -0.63 -13.43 -22.40
CA ALA A 237 0.16 -14.52 -21.86
C ALA A 237 1.53 -14.65 -22.55
N ASP A 238 1.57 -14.53 -23.87
CA ASP A 238 2.80 -14.56 -24.67
C ASP A 238 3.74 -13.39 -24.37
N TYR A 239 3.19 -12.18 -24.17
CA TYR A 239 3.97 -11.00 -23.78
C TYR A 239 4.72 -11.24 -22.46
N PHE A 240 4.02 -11.71 -21.44
CA PHE A 240 4.62 -11.98 -20.13
C PHE A 240 5.52 -13.22 -20.11
N ALA A 241 5.28 -14.19 -20.97
CA ALA A 241 6.12 -15.39 -21.06
C ALA A 241 7.47 -15.14 -21.71
N LYS A 242 7.58 -14.15 -22.60
CA LYS A 242 8.79 -13.87 -23.40
C LYS A 242 9.80 -12.94 -22.72
N ASP A 243 9.35 -12.06 -21.80
CA ASP A 243 10.24 -11.10 -21.17
C ASP A 243 10.78 -11.62 -19.83
N PRO A 244 12.09 -11.89 -19.72
CA PRO A 244 12.70 -12.35 -18.47
C PRO A 244 12.56 -11.35 -17.32
N LYS A 245 12.43 -10.03 -17.62
CA LYS A 245 12.25 -8.97 -16.62
C LYS A 245 10.85 -8.97 -16.00
N VAL A 246 9.89 -9.61 -16.67
CA VAL A 246 8.48 -9.67 -16.26
C VAL A 246 8.14 -10.98 -15.53
N LYS A 247 9.14 -11.84 -15.29
CA LYS A 247 8.95 -13.14 -14.63
C LYS A 247 8.24 -13.00 -13.28
N ASP A 248 8.59 -11.98 -12.48
CA ASP A 248 7.96 -11.74 -11.19
C ASP A 248 6.48 -11.31 -11.33
N SER A 249 6.12 -10.68 -12.45
CA SER A 249 4.73 -10.32 -12.76
C SER A 249 3.85 -11.55 -13.00
N VAL A 250 4.41 -12.65 -13.53
CA VAL A 250 3.66 -13.91 -13.71
C VAL A 250 3.22 -14.49 -12.36
N PHE A 251 4.08 -14.45 -11.34
CA PHE A 251 3.70 -14.90 -9.99
C PHE A 251 2.60 -14.02 -9.38
N SER A 252 2.66 -12.71 -9.61
CA SER A 252 1.57 -11.80 -9.19
C SER A 252 0.25 -12.14 -9.91
N MET A 253 0.31 -12.46 -11.21
CA MET A 253 -0.86 -12.89 -11.98
C MET A 253 -1.48 -14.19 -11.48
N MET A 254 -0.68 -15.13 -10.98
CA MET A 254 -1.21 -16.36 -10.38
C MET A 254 -2.12 -16.05 -9.18
N GLY A 255 -1.72 -15.10 -8.33
CA GLY A 255 -2.55 -14.63 -7.21
C GLY A 255 -3.84 -13.96 -7.68
N MET A 256 -3.76 -13.10 -8.70
CA MET A 256 -4.93 -12.45 -9.30
C MET A 256 -5.89 -13.49 -9.90
N LEU A 257 -5.40 -14.44 -10.68
CA LEU A 257 -6.22 -15.50 -11.28
C LEU A 257 -6.92 -16.33 -10.22
N PHE A 258 -6.21 -16.72 -9.17
CA PHE A 258 -6.80 -17.44 -8.05
C PHE A 258 -7.95 -16.64 -7.41
N ASN A 259 -7.72 -15.38 -7.07
CA ASN A 259 -8.72 -14.51 -6.46
C ASN A 259 -9.93 -14.30 -7.38
N TYR A 260 -9.69 -14.11 -8.68
CA TYR A 260 -10.77 -13.94 -9.65
C TYR A 260 -11.65 -15.19 -9.71
N PHE A 261 -11.09 -16.39 -9.90
CA PHE A 261 -11.88 -17.61 -10.01
C PHE A 261 -12.48 -18.05 -8.66
N GLN A 262 -11.85 -17.75 -7.53
CA GLN A 262 -12.44 -17.93 -6.21
C GLN A 262 -13.70 -17.06 -6.04
N ASN A 263 -13.62 -15.79 -6.37
CA ASN A 263 -14.76 -14.89 -6.33
C ASN A 263 -15.84 -15.29 -7.33
N LEU A 264 -15.45 -15.77 -8.52
CA LEU A 264 -16.39 -16.30 -9.51
C LEU A 264 -17.14 -17.52 -8.97
N MET A 265 -16.46 -18.41 -8.22
CA MET A 265 -17.09 -19.53 -7.54
C MET A 265 -18.11 -19.03 -6.50
N ILE A 266 -17.79 -18.01 -5.71
CA ILE A 266 -18.72 -17.39 -4.77
C ILE A 266 -19.95 -16.85 -5.52
N CYS A 267 -19.75 -16.19 -6.68
CA CYS A 267 -20.85 -15.67 -7.50
C CYS A 267 -21.78 -16.78 -8.01
N HIS A 268 -21.30 -17.99 -8.30
CA HIS A 268 -22.16 -19.10 -8.69
C HIS A 268 -23.16 -19.50 -7.60
N TYR A 269 -22.76 -19.41 -6.33
CA TYR A 269 -23.58 -19.84 -5.19
C TYR A 269 -24.25 -18.67 -4.44
N MET A 270 -24.01 -17.41 -4.81
CA MET A 270 -24.71 -16.29 -4.19
C MET A 270 -26.22 -16.34 -4.48
N PRO A 271 -27.07 -15.90 -3.56
CA PRO A 271 -28.50 -15.78 -3.78
C PRO A 271 -28.82 -14.65 -4.77
N GLY A 272 -29.93 -14.78 -5.48
CA GLY A 272 -30.47 -13.75 -6.37
C GLY A 272 -29.78 -13.66 -7.73
N GLU A 273 -30.04 -12.54 -8.43
CA GLU A 273 -29.54 -12.30 -9.77
C GLU A 273 -28.05 -11.99 -9.79
N LYS A 274 -27.33 -12.57 -10.76
CA LYS A 274 -25.87 -12.40 -10.96
C LYS A 274 -25.57 -11.12 -11.77
N ARG A 275 -26.07 -9.96 -11.31
CA ARG A 275 -25.77 -8.66 -11.91
C ARG A 275 -24.63 -7.96 -11.18
N ASP A 276 -23.92 -7.10 -11.87
CA ASP A 276 -22.75 -6.38 -11.35
C ASP A 276 -23.01 -5.69 -10.00
N VAL A 277 -24.18 -5.04 -9.84
CA VAL A 277 -24.55 -4.35 -8.58
C VAL A 277 -24.69 -5.36 -7.42
N ASN A 278 -25.37 -6.49 -7.65
CA ASN A 278 -25.59 -7.52 -6.61
C ASN A 278 -24.27 -8.24 -6.28
N ILE A 279 -23.47 -8.53 -7.30
CA ILE A 279 -22.14 -9.14 -7.14
C ILE A 279 -21.23 -8.21 -6.34
N ALA A 280 -21.21 -6.91 -6.68
CA ALA A 280 -20.40 -5.93 -5.96
C ALA A 280 -20.77 -5.87 -4.47
N GLN A 281 -22.07 -5.86 -4.16
CA GLN A 281 -22.54 -5.86 -2.78
C GLN A 281 -22.16 -7.16 -2.05
N HIS A 282 -22.34 -8.32 -2.70
CA HIS A 282 -22.09 -9.62 -2.08
C HIS A 282 -20.60 -9.88 -1.82
N LEU A 283 -19.73 -9.47 -2.75
CA LEU A 283 -18.27 -9.59 -2.63
C LEU A 283 -17.63 -8.43 -1.86
N GLY A 284 -18.41 -7.42 -1.44
CA GLY A 284 -17.87 -6.23 -0.77
C GLY A 284 -16.97 -5.37 -1.66
N LEU A 285 -17.24 -5.37 -2.99
CA LEU A 285 -16.49 -4.57 -3.95
C LEU A 285 -16.90 -3.09 -3.88
N ARG A 286 -16.01 -2.21 -4.29
CA ARG A 286 -16.18 -0.74 -4.23
C ARG A 286 -17.32 -0.19 -5.11
N GLY A 287 -17.81 -0.97 -6.08
CA GLY A 287 -18.90 -0.59 -6.97
C GLY A 287 -19.11 -1.58 -8.11
N ALA A 288 -20.21 -1.40 -8.84
CA ALA A 288 -20.62 -2.26 -9.92
C ALA A 288 -19.56 -2.40 -11.04
N TRP A 289 -18.78 -1.33 -11.31
CA TRP A 289 -17.71 -1.37 -12.31
C TRP A 289 -16.70 -2.50 -12.04
N PHE A 290 -16.32 -2.73 -10.78
CA PHE A 290 -15.38 -3.79 -10.38
C PHE A 290 -16.00 -5.20 -10.46
N ALA A 291 -17.31 -5.29 -10.54
CA ALA A 291 -18.04 -6.56 -10.61
C ALA A 291 -18.34 -7.03 -12.05
N ARG A 292 -18.16 -6.17 -13.06
CA ARG A 292 -18.51 -6.47 -14.46
C ARG A 292 -17.84 -7.74 -14.99
N ASN A 293 -16.56 -7.94 -14.67
CA ASN A 293 -15.83 -9.12 -15.10
C ASN A 293 -16.38 -10.40 -14.45
N TYR A 294 -16.92 -10.35 -13.24
CA TYR A 294 -17.58 -11.49 -12.60
C TYR A 294 -18.95 -11.77 -13.24
N GLU A 295 -19.75 -10.74 -13.52
CA GLU A 295 -21.03 -10.91 -14.23
C GLU A 295 -20.82 -11.57 -15.59
N THR A 296 -19.82 -11.12 -16.34
CA THR A 296 -19.47 -11.71 -17.63
C THR A 296 -18.94 -13.13 -17.47
N GLY A 297 -18.00 -13.35 -16.53
CA GLY A 297 -17.38 -14.64 -16.30
C GLY A 297 -18.35 -15.74 -15.86
N VAL A 298 -19.37 -15.44 -15.05
CA VAL A 298 -20.39 -16.40 -14.65
C VAL A 298 -21.16 -16.98 -15.86
N ARG A 299 -21.26 -16.23 -16.94
CA ARG A 299 -21.93 -16.69 -18.18
C ARG A 299 -21.05 -17.62 -19.01
N HIS A 300 -19.72 -17.45 -18.94
CA HIS A 300 -18.78 -18.23 -19.74
C HIS A 300 -18.21 -19.47 -19.01
N TYR A 301 -18.09 -19.41 -17.71
CA TYR A 301 -17.53 -20.50 -16.91
C TYR A 301 -18.60 -21.11 -16.01
N SER A 302 -18.85 -22.42 -16.13
CA SER A 302 -19.70 -23.13 -15.17
C SER A 302 -19.02 -23.29 -13.81
N ALA A 303 -19.78 -23.54 -12.74
CA ALA A 303 -19.22 -23.79 -11.41
C ALA A 303 -18.22 -24.96 -11.43
N MET A 304 -18.48 -26.01 -12.17
CA MET A 304 -17.56 -27.16 -12.29
C MET A 304 -16.28 -26.77 -13.01
N LYS A 305 -16.36 -26.02 -14.13
CA LYS A 305 -15.17 -25.52 -14.84
C LYS A 305 -14.36 -24.57 -13.96
N THR A 306 -15.03 -23.70 -13.20
CA THR A 306 -14.37 -22.79 -12.25
C THR A 306 -13.57 -23.56 -11.18
N LEU A 307 -14.14 -24.66 -10.65
CA LEU A 307 -13.43 -25.51 -9.70
C LEU A 307 -12.20 -26.19 -10.31
N GLN A 308 -12.31 -26.69 -11.56
CA GLN A 308 -11.19 -27.27 -12.31
C GLN A 308 -10.08 -26.25 -12.55
N ILE A 309 -10.45 -25.00 -12.88
CA ILE A 309 -9.50 -23.91 -13.08
C ILE A 309 -8.77 -23.58 -11.77
N ILE A 310 -9.46 -23.47 -10.65
CA ILE A 310 -8.83 -23.23 -9.34
C ILE A 310 -7.81 -24.35 -9.02
N SER A 311 -8.17 -25.61 -9.28
CA SER A 311 -7.26 -26.75 -9.09
C SER A 311 -6.04 -26.67 -10.02
N LYS A 312 -6.25 -26.29 -11.30
CA LYS A 312 -5.16 -26.14 -12.27
C LYS A 312 -4.23 -24.97 -11.93
N ILE A 313 -4.76 -23.86 -11.43
CA ILE A 313 -3.95 -22.73 -10.94
C ILE A 313 -3.01 -23.20 -9.83
N ARG A 314 -3.53 -23.96 -8.84
CA ARG A 314 -2.71 -24.51 -7.76
C ARG A 314 -1.61 -25.46 -8.28
N GLU A 315 -1.96 -26.37 -9.16
CA GLU A 315 -1.00 -27.29 -9.79
C GLU A 315 0.11 -26.50 -10.51
N THR A 316 -0.28 -25.50 -11.30
CA THR A 316 0.65 -24.68 -12.07
C THR A 316 1.57 -23.89 -11.16
N ASP A 317 1.07 -23.29 -10.09
CA ASP A 317 1.88 -22.55 -9.11
C ASP A 317 2.95 -23.45 -8.46
N ILE A 318 2.61 -24.67 -8.10
CA ILE A 318 3.54 -25.65 -7.54
C ILE A 318 4.62 -26.01 -8.55
N ARG A 319 4.25 -26.25 -9.83
CA ARG A 319 5.18 -26.56 -10.91
C ARG A 319 6.11 -25.38 -11.23
N MET A 320 5.61 -24.14 -11.20
CA MET A 320 6.42 -22.92 -11.37
C MET A 320 7.49 -22.75 -10.28
N LYS A 321 7.21 -23.25 -9.08
CA LYS A 321 8.15 -23.28 -7.94
C LYS A 321 9.14 -24.46 -7.97
N GLY A 322 9.09 -25.28 -9.04
CA GLY A 322 10.04 -26.35 -9.29
C GLY A 322 9.61 -27.75 -8.82
N VAL A 323 8.42 -27.91 -8.22
CA VAL A 323 7.93 -29.22 -7.82
C VAL A 323 7.30 -29.89 -9.04
N ASP A 324 7.70 -31.14 -9.31
CA ASP A 324 7.24 -31.93 -10.46
C ASP A 324 7.42 -31.25 -11.83
N ASN A 325 8.40 -30.38 -11.94
CA ASN A 325 8.76 -29.69 -13.18
C ASN A 325 10.25 -29.91 -13.50
N ARG A 326 10.55 -30.61 -14.61
CA ARG A 326 11.92 -30.92 -15.03
C ARG A 326 12.48 -29.95 -16.08
N SER A 327 11.62 -29.33 -16.92
CA SER A 327 12.09 -28.59 -18.09
C SER A 327 11.24 -27.41 -18.55
N ALA A 328 9.98 -27.33 -18.14
CA ALA A 328 9.09 -26.24 -18.56
C ALA A 328 9.47 -24.92 -17.89
N THR A 329 9.54 -23.86 -18.68
CA THR A 329 9.76 -22.52 -18.12
C THR A 329 8.50 -21.99 -17.43
N VAL A 330 8.66 -20.98 -16.56
CA VAL A 330 7.52 -20.29 -15.92
C VAL A 330 6.56 -19.74 -16.99
N GLY A 331 7.08 -19.20 -18.08
CA GLY A 331 6.28 -18.70 -19.22
C GLY A 331 5.51 -19.80 -19.94
N ASP A 332 6.10 -20.99 -20.13
CA ASP A 332 5.42 -22.12 -20.78
C ASP A 332 4.25 -22.61 -19.91
N LEU A 333 4.50 -22.76 -18.62
CA LEU A 333 3.47 -23.15 -17.65
C LEU A 333 2.33 -22.14 -17.57
N PHE A 334 2.64 -20.85 -17.67
CA PHE A 334 1.64 -19.79 -17.68
C PHE A 334 0.76 -19.86 -18.94
N ARG A 335 1.38 -20.03 -20.12
CA ARG A 335 0.63 -20.21 -21.38
C ARG A 335 -0.26 -21.45 -21.35
N GLU A 336 0.27 -22.58 -20.84
CA GLU A 336 -0.53 -23.81 -20.64
C GLU A 336 -1.76 -23.55 -19.76
N LEU A 337 -1.59 -22.81 -18.66
CA LEU A 337 -2.67 -22.45 -17.76
C LEU A 337 -3.73 -21.58 -18.46
N ILE A 338 -3.31 -20.50 -19.14
CA ILE A 338 -4.24 -19.60 -19.83
C ILE A 338 -5.02 -20.37 -20.92
N PHE A 339 -4.34 -21.23 -21.67
CA PHE A 339 -5.00 -22.09 -22.64
C PHE A 339 -6.03 -23.03 -21.99
N PHE A 340 -5.68 -23.68 -20.87
CA PHE A 340 -6.60 -24.55 -20.13
C PHE A 340 -7.84 -23.80 -19.62
N ILE A 341 -7.68 -22.54 -19.18
CA ILE A 341 -8.81 -21.70 -18.72
C ILE A 341 -9.81 -21.48 -19.86
N LEU A 342 -9.31 -21.27 -21.07
CA LEU A 342 -10.10 -20.89 -22.25
C LEU A 342 -10.67 -22.09 -23.04
N THR A 343 -10.23 -23.31 -22.76
CA THR A 343 -10.73 -24.55 -23.37
C THR A 343 -11.56 -25.36 -22.39
#